data_81fed368ceae7b6affa9ad894b8dfc72
#
_entry.id   81fed368ceae7b6affa9ad894b8dfc72
#
_cell.length_a   1.000
_cell.length_b   1.000
_cell.length_c   1.000
_cell.angle_alpha   90.00
_cell.angle_beta   90.00
_cell.angle_gamma   90.00
#
_symmetry.space_group_name_H-M   'P 1'
#
loop_
_entity.id
_entity.type
_entity.pdbx_description
1 polymer ?
#
loop_
_entity_poly.entity_id
_entity_poly.type
_entity_poly.pdbx_seq_one_letter_code
_entity_poly.pdbx_strand_id
1 'polypeptide(L)'
;MGISLEFRRKLFHILGGLLWLVPLFYLQKSLLLIFSLFVLALNLVFVLRLAEDKIKPIYKLIYLFEREKNLEKPAIQALWLNLGVFLSFLFFTKECATVGIVLTAVGDGFAGLIGYHFGRIRIGQKSLEGFFAFFVSSSLALWPFVGAFALLIAFVGAVVEILPKNIDDNFLLPLVGSALACII
;
A
#
# COMPACT_ATOMS: atom_id res chain seq x y z
N MET A 1 20.00 6.63 18.89
CA MET A 1 18.79 7.28 18.38
C MET A 1 17.92 6.20 17.74
N GLY A 2 16.76 5.87 18.31
CA GLY A 2 15.91 4.79 17.79
C GLY A 2 15.27 5.19 16.46
N ILE A 3 15.07 4.20 15.58
CA ILE A 3 14.36 4.38 14.32
C ILE A 3 12.92 4.82 14.62
N SER A 4 12.45 5.92 14.00
CA SER A 4 11.11 6.47 14.26
C SER A 4 10.01 5.46 13.91
N LEU A 5 8.88 5.48 14.62
CA LEU A 5 7.73 4.62 14.33
C LEU A 5 7.28 4.76 12.88
N GLU A 6 7.21 6.00 12.37
CA GLU A 6 6.78 6.25 11.00
C GLU A 6 7.74 5.64 9.96
N PHE A 7 9.03 5.68 10.20
CA PHE A 7 10.01 5.03 9.32
C PHE A 7 9.78 3.51 9.27
N ARG A 8 9.65 2.85 10.45
CA ARG A 8 9.39 1.41 10.52
C ARG A 8 8.09 1.02 9.80
N ARG A 9 7.01 1.79 10.04
CA ARG A 9 5.72 1.57 9.39
C ARG A 9 5.81 1.67 7.87
N LYS A 10 6.44 2.72 7.35
CA LYS A 10 6.55 2.94 5.90
C LYS A 10 7.48 1.92 5.25
N LEU A 11 8.56 1.53 5.92
CA LEU A 11 9.41 0.44 5.46
C LEU A 11 8.62 -0.89 5.40
N PHE A 12 7.87 -1.20 6.45
CA PHE A 12 7.01 -2.39 6.48
C PHE A 12 5.92 -2.35 5.39
N HIS A 13 5.33 -1.18 5.14
CA HIS A 13 4.37 -0.99 4.06
C HIS A 13 4.99 -1.24 2.67
N ILE A 14 6.17 -0.68 2.39
CA ILE A 14 6.88 -0.91 1.11
C ILE A 14 7.17 -2.40 0.94
N LEU A 15 7.80 -3.01 1.93
CA LEU A 15 8.18 -4.43 1.87
C LEU A 15 6.96 -5.34 1.77
N GLY A 16 5.95 -5.11 2.60
CA GLY A 16 4.70 -5.88 2.60
C GLY A 16 3.90 -5.73 1.31
N GLY A 17 3.86 -4.53 0.74
CA GLY A 17 3.23 -4.29 -0.55
C GLY A 17 3.97 -4.99 -1.69
N LEU A 18 5.30 -4.86 -1.75
CA LEU A 18 6.12 -5.51 -2.78
C LEU A 18 6.13 -7.04 -2.64
N LEU A 19 5.94 -7.57 -1.44
CA LEU A 19 5.86 -9.01 -1.22
C LEU A 19 4.71 -9.65 -2.01
N TRP A 20 3.64 -8.91 -2.31
CA TRP A 20 2.55 -9.37 -3.17
C TRP A 20 2.97 -9.71 -4.60
N LEU A 21 4.11 -9.18 -5.07
CA LEU A 21 4.64 -9.54 -6.39
C LEU A 21 5.08 -11.02 -6.45
N VAL A 22 5.49 -11.61 -5.32
CA VAL A 22 5.90 -13.01 -5.28
C VAL A 22 4.75 -13.94 -5.68
N PRO A 23 3.61 -14.01 -4.97
CA PRO A 23 2.50 -14.86 -5.38
C PRO A 23 1.92 -14.43 -6.75
N LEU A 24 1.94 -13.14 -7.08
CA LEU A 24 1.45 -12.64 -8.37
C LEU A 24 2.24 -13.23 -9.55
N PHE A 25 3.55 -13.35 -9.47
CA PHE A 25 4.36 -13.91 -10.55
C PHE A 25 4.28 -15.44 -10.61
N TYR A 26 4.21 -16.13 -9.48
CA TYR A 26 4.31 -17.59 -9.42
C TYR A 26 2.96 -18.32 -9.45
N LEU A 27 1.87 -17.72 -8.97
CA LEU A 27 0.57 -18.39 -8.92
C LEU A 27 -0.28 -18.08 -10.16
N GLN A 28 -1.08 -19.06 -10.60
CA GLN A 28 -2.15 -18.84 -11.58
C GLN A 28 -3.23 -17.93 -10.96
N LYS A 29 -4.01 -17.23 -11.79
CA LYS A 29 -4.99 -16.23 -11.35
C LYS A 29 -5.99 -16.79 -10.32
N SER A 30 -6.48 -18.01 -10.51
CA SER A 30 -7.42 -18.66 -9.57
C SER A 30 -6.79 -18.91 -8.19
N LEU A 31 -5.56 -19.44 -8.17
CA LEU A 31 -4.82 -19.66 -6.92
C LEU A 31 -4.43 -18.35 -6.25
N LEU A 32 -4.08 -17.32 -7.03
CA LEU A 32 -3.77 -15.98 -6.52
C LEU A 32 -4.99 -15.35 -5.82
N LEU A 33 -6.19 -15.50 -6.38
CA LEU A 33 -7.43 -15.04 -5.76
C LEU A 33 -7.73 -15.79 -4.46
N ILE A 34 -7.59 -17.12 -4.44
CA ILE A 34 -7.78 -17.91 -3.21
C ILE A 34 -6.76 -17.50 -2.15
N PHE A 35 -5.49 -17.37 -2.52
CA PHE A 35 -4.43 -16.94 -1.61
C PHE A 35 -4.67 -15.54 -1.05
N SER A 36 -5.03 -14.58 -1.90
CA SER A 36 -5.30 -13.21 -1.45
C SER A 36 -6.55 -13.12 -0.56
N LEU A 37 -7.58 -13.91 -0.84
CA LEU A 37 -8.76 -14.04 0.04
C LEU A 37 -8.39 -14.64 1.40
N PHE A 38 -7.53 -15.65 1.43
CA PHE A 38 -7.00 -16.23 2.67
C PHE A 38 -6.22 -15.19 3.49
N VAL A 39 -5.32 -14.43 2.85
CA VAL A 39 -4.56 -13.36 3.52
C VAL A 39 -5.50 -12.28 4.05
N LEU A 40 -6.53 -11.91 3.30
CA LEU A 40 -7.54 -10.94 3.71
C LEU A 40 -8.33 -11.44 4.93
N ALA A 41 -8.77 -12.70 4.92
CA ALA A 41 -9.47 -13.31 6.06
C ALA A 41 -8.57 -13.38 7.30
N LEU A 42 -7.30 -13.77 7.15
CA LEU A 42 -6.33 -13.77 8.25
C LEU A 42 -6.11 -12.36 8.81
N ASN A 43 -6.00 -11.37 7.94
CA ASN A 43 -5.85 -9.98 8.38
C ASN A 43 -7.09 -9.47 9.13
N LEU A 44 -8.29 -9.89 8.72
CA LEU A 44 -9.53 -9.57 9.43
C LEU A 44 -9.55 -10.15 10.85
N VAL A 45 -9.02 -11.37 11.06
CA VAL A 45 -8.84 -11.97 12.39
C VAL A 45 -7.98 -11.06 13.29
N PHE A 46 -6.91 -10.47 12.75
CA PHE A 46 -6.06 -9.53 13.49
C PHE A 46 -6.80 -8.23 13.80
N VAL A 47 -7.49 -7.64 12.84
CA VAL A 47 -8.22 -6.38 13.02
C VAL A 47 -9.35 -6.52 14.06
N LEU A 48 -10.06 -7.65 14.04
CA LEU A 48 -11.13 -7.96 14.99
C LEU A 48 -10.63 -8.54 16.33
N ARG A 49 -9.31 -8.71 16.49
CA ARG A 49 -8.64 -9.22 17.70
C ARG A 49 -9.13 -10.61 18.14
N LEU A 50 -9.64 -11.42 17.20
CA LEU A 50 -10.28 -12.72 17.52
C LEU A 50 -9.32 -13.77 18.10
N ALA A 51 -8.01 -13.60 17.89
CA ALA A 51 -6.98 -14.53 18.34
C ALA A 51 -5.95 -13.89 19.31
N GLU A 52 -6.21 -12.69 19.82
CA GLU A 52 -5.22 -11.94 20.61
C GLU A 52 -4.73 -12.70 21.83
N ASP A 53 -5.61 -13.33 22.58
CA ASP A 53 -5.24 -14.12 23.77
C ASP A 53 -4.41 -15.37 23.43
N LYS A 54 -4.61 -15.94 22.24
CA LYS A 54 -3.94 -17.18 21.81
C LYS A 54 -2.55 -16.92 21.22
N ILE A 55 -2.36 -15.78 20.53
CA ILE A 55 -1.13 -15.47 19.80
C ILE A 55 -0.56 -14.10 20.20
N LYS A 56 -0.49 -13.83 21.51
CA LYS A 56 0.02 -12.57 22.09
C LYS A 56 1.37 -12.10 21.51
N PRO A 57 2.38 -12.97 21.24
CA PRO A 57 3.63 -12.52 20.65
C PRO A 57 3.47 -11.88 19.29
N ILE A 58 2.55 -12.38 18.44
CA ILE A 58 2.30 -11.82 17.10
C ILE A 58 1.63 -10.44 17.24
N TYR A 59 0.64 -10.30 18.13
CA TYR A 59 0.03 -8.99 18.38
C TYR A 59 1.03 -7.97 18.92
N LYS A 60 1.96 -8.37 19.81
CA LYS A 60 3.04 -7.48 20.25
C LYS A 60 3.89 -7.00 19.08
N LEU A 61 4.19 -7.88 18.12
CA LEU A 61 4.92 -7.51 16.91
C LEU A 61 4.12 -6.52 16.07
N ILE A 62 2.83 -6.76 15.85
CA ILE A 62 1.94 -5.86 15.09
C ILE A 62 1.91 -4.48 15.76
N TYR A 63 1.75 -4.41 17.09
CA TYR A 63 1.71 -3.15 17.83
C TYR A 63 3.01 -2.32 17.73
N LEU A 64 4.15 -2.95 17.44
CA LEU A 64 5.41 -2.22 17.20
C LEU A 64 5.36 -1.34 15.93
N PHE A 65 4.42 -1.61 15.02
CA PHE A 65 4.23 -0.90 13.76
C PHE A 65 2.93 -0.10 13.72
N GLU A 66 2.12 -0.10 14.80
CA GLU A 66 0.85 0.60 14.82
C GLU A 66 0.95 1.99 15.43
N ARG A 67 0.09 2.90 14.95
CA ARG A 67 -0.15 4.19 15.61
C ARG A 67 -1.10 4.00 16.78
N GLU A 68 -0.99 4.82 17.82
CA GLU A 68 -1.86 4.80 18.98
C GLU A 68 -3.36 4.79 18.62
N LYS A 69 -3.75 5.60 17.63
CA LYS A 69 -5.15 5.66 17.13
C LYS A 69 -5.68 4.36 16.52
N ASN A 70 -4.81 3.43 16.15
CA ASN A 70 -5.17 2.16 15.51
C ASN A 70 -5.06 0.97 16.46
N LEU A 71 -4.69 1.16 17.73
CA LEU A 71 -4.50 0.06 18.68
C LEU A 71 -5.79 -0.75 18.93
N GLU A 72 -6.96 -0.13 18.76
CA GLU A 72 -8.26 -0.83 18.84
C GLU A 72 -8.52 -1.72 17.62
N LYS A 73 -7.93 -1.39 16.48
CA LYS A 73 -8.07 -2.13 15.21
C LYS A 73 -6.68 -2.35 14.59
N PRO A 74 -5.86 -3.22 15.21
CA PRO A 74 -4.49 -3.44 14.73
C PRO A 74 -4.50 -4.01 13.31
N ALA A 75 -3.50 -3.65 12.53
CA ALA A 75 -3.34 -4.02 11.11
C ALA A 75 -4.48 -3.52 10.18
N ILE A 76 -5.27 -2.51 10.57
CA ILE A 76 -6.35 -1.96 9.73
C ILE A 76 -5.84 -1.41 8.40
N GLN A 77 -4.66 -0.80 8.37
CA GLN A 77 -4.06 -0.30 7.12
C GLN A 77 -3.63 -1.43 6.19
N ALA A 78 -3.14 -2.54 6.76
CA ALA A 78 -2.86 -3.75 5.99
C ALA A 78 -4.15 -4.37 5.43
N LEU A 79 -5.26 -4.32 6.17
CA LEU A 79 -6.57 -4.77 5.69
C LEU A 79 -7.00 -3.99 4.44
N TRP A 80 -6.88 -2.67 4.47
CA TRP A 80 -7.21 -1.82 3.31
C TRP A 80 -6.32 -2.13 2.12
N LEU A 81 -5.01 -2.30 2.32
CA LEU A 81 -4.08 -2.70 1.26
C LEU A 81 -4.45 -4.06 0.67
N ASN A 82 -4.65 -5.07 1.52
CA ASN A 82 -4.98 -6.43 1.08
C ASN A 82 -6.33 -6.47 0.34
N LEU A 83 -7.30 -5.66 0.75
CA LEU A 83 -8.58 -5.54 0.05
C LEU A 83 -8.40 -4.89 -1.33
N GLY A 84 -7.63 -3.81 -1.42
CA GLY A 84 -7.31 -3.15 -2.69
C GLY A 84 -6.57 -4.09 -3.65
N VAL A 85 -5.59 -4.84 -3.15
CA VAL A 85 -4.84 -5.84 -3.91
C VAL A 85 -5.74 -6.99 -4.37
N PHE A 86 -6.57 -7.54 -3.49
CA PHE A 86 -7.53 -8.59 -3.84
C PHE A 86 -8.47 -8.15 -4.98
N LEU A 87 -9.04 -6.95 -4.88
CA LEU A 87 -9.92 -6.42 -5.93
C LEU A 87 -9.15 -6.11 -7.22
N SER A 88 -7.88 -5.71 -7.12
CA SER A 88 -7.02 -5.57 -8.30
C SER A 88 -6.82 -6.92 -9.01
N PHE A 89 -6.60 -8.01 -8.28
CA PHE A 89 -6.52 -9.35 -8.87
C PHE A 89 -7.85 -9.85 -9.45
N LEU A 90 -8.96 -9.44 -8.84
CA LEU A 90 -10.30 -9.85 -9.29
C LEU A 90 -10.67 -9.18 -10.62
N PHE A 91 -10.49 -7.88 -10.73
CA PHE A 91 -11.02 -7.08 -11.85
C PHE A 91 -10.02 -6.84 -12.98
N PHE A 92 -8.72 -6.94 -12.73
CA PHE A 92 -7.70 -6.59 -13.71
C PHE A 92 -6.82 -7.80 -14.08
N THR A 93 -5.99 -7.62 -15.12
CA THR A 93 -4.96 -8.61 -15.46
C THR A 93 -3.82 -8.57 -14.44
N LYS A 94 -2.98 -9.58 -14.43
CA LYS A 94 -1.81 -9.64 -13.52
C LYS A 94 -0.83 -8.50 -13.79
N GLU A 95 -0.64 -8.16 -15.05
CA GLU A 95 0.23 -7.08 -15.51
C GLU A 95 -0.26 -5.73 -14.98
N CYS A 96 -1.55 -5.45 -15.14
CA CYS A 96 -2.16 -4.22 -14.61
C CYS A 96 -2.11 -4.16 -13.08
N ALA A 97 -2.42 -5.28 -12.40
CA ALA A 97 -2.35 -5.37 -10.95
C ALA A 97 -0.92 -5.16 -10.40
N THR A 98 0.11 -5.63 -11.15
CA THR A 98 1.51 -5.35 -10.82
C THR A 98 1.77 -3.85 -10.69
N VAL A 99 1.30 -3.07 -11.67
CA VAL A 99 1.47 -1.62 -11.68
C VAL A 99 0.77 -0.97 -10.48
N GLY A 100 -0.46 -1.36 -10.17
CA GLY A 100 -1.20 -0.85 -9.02
C GLY A 100 -0.51 -1.15 -7.67
N ILE A 101 0.02 -2.36 -7.52
CA ILE A 101 0.74 -2.78 -6.31
C ILE A 101 2.05 -2.00 -6.16
N VAL A 102 2.86 -1.89 -7.22
CA VAL A 102 4.12 -1.15 -7.20
C VAL A 102 3.88 0.33 -6.93
N LEU A 103 2.88 0.94 -7.61
CA LEU A 103 2.46 2.32 -7.37
C LEU A 103 2.17 2.58 -5.90
N THR A 104 1.38 1.71 -5.28
CA THR A 104 0.96 1.86 -3.88
C THR A 104 2.14 1.64 -2.94
N ALA A 105 2.85 0.52 -3.08
CA ALA A 105 3.93 0.16 -2.17
C ALA A 105 5.05 1.19 -2.17
N VAL A 106 5.51 1.59 -3.36
CA VAL A 106 6.63 2.52 -3.51
C VAL A 106 6.14 3.96 -3.35
N GLY A 107 5.09 4.36 -4.07
CA GLY A 107 4.60 5.74 -4.06
C GLY A 107 4.16 6.21 -2.68
N ASP A 108 3.17 5.56 -2.05
CA ASP A 108 2.71 5.93 -0.70
C ASP A 108 3.80 5.71 0.36
N GLY A 109 4.63 4.69 0.18
CA GLY A 109 5.76 4.45 1.07
C GLY A 109 6.72 5.64 1.12
N PHE A 110 7.24 6.08 -0.02
CA PHE A 110 8.16 7.21 -0.10
C PHE A 110 7.48 8.55 0.19
N ALA A 111 6.23 8.76 -0.26
CA ALA A 111 5.45 9.95 0.09
C ALA A 111 5.36 10.12 1.61
N GLY A 112 5.05 9.05 2.34
CA GLY A 112 4.98 9.09 3.78
C GLY A 112 6.32 9.30 4.47
N LEU A 113 7.40 8.65 3.98
CA LEU A 113 8.75 8.84 4.53
C LEU A 113 9.23 10.28 4.38
N ILE A 114 9.18 10.81 3.16
CA ILE A 114 9.66 12.16 2.85
C ILE A 114 8.71 13.22 3.44
N GLY A 115 7.39 13.02 3.28
CA GLY A 115 6.40 13.95 3.81
C GLY A 115 6.43 14.08 5.33
N TYR A 116 6.76 13.00 6.06
CA TYR A 116 6.90 13.04 7.51
C TYR A 116 8.18 13.79 7.96
N HIS A 117 9.33 13.51 7.32
CA HIS A 117 10.61 14.05 7.75
C HIS A 117 10.91 15.44 7.18
N PHE A 118 10.48 15.71 5.96
CA PHE A 118 10.85 16.91 5.20
C PHE A 118 9.65 17.78 4.79
N GLY A 119 8.41 17.34 5.05
CA GLY A 119 7.20 18.04 4.64
C GLY A 119 7.04 19.39 5.36
N ARG A 120 7.22 20.49 4.62
CA ARG A 120 7.07 21.88 5.07
C ARG A 120 5.74 22.47 4.61
N ILE A 121 5.37 22.24 3.35
CA ILE A 121 4.12 22.76 2.78
C ILE A 121 3.04 21.71 2.97
N ARG A 122 2.13 21.95 3.94
CA ARG A 122 1.06 21.01 4.29
C ARG A 122 -0.20 21.23 3.48
N ILE A 123 -0.76 20.11 2.98
CA ILE A 123 -2.07 20.04 2.33
C ILE A 123 -2.89 19.01 3.14
N GLY A 124 -3.67 19.48 4.09
CA GLY A 124 -4.34 18.62 5.06
C GLY A 124 -3.34 17.82 5.91
N GLN A 125 -3.43 16.49 5.86
CA GLN A 125 -2.52 15.59 6.57
C GLN A 125 -1.27 15.23 5.76
N LYS A 126 -1.21 15.61 4.49
CA LYS A 126 -0.14 15.32 3.53
C LYS A 126 0.78 16.53 3.33
N SER A 127 1.79 16.41 2.47
CA SER A 127 2.68 17.51 2.13
C SER A 127 3.04 17.53 0.65
N LEU A 128 3.41 18.72 0.15
CA LEU A 128 3.83 18.87 -1.24
C LEU A 128 5.13 18.10 -1.52
N GLU A 129 6.05 18.05 -0.56
CA GLU A 129 7.29 17.26 -0.67
C GLU A 129 6.98 15.77 -0.73
N GLY A 130 5.97 15.30 0.00
CA GLY A 130 5.44 13.94 -0.10
C GLY A 130 4.85 13.65 -1.48
N PHE A 131 4.10 14.58 -2.06
CA PHE A 131 3.58 14.48 -3.42
C PHE A 131 4.70 14.29 -4.45
N PHE A 132 5.74 15.12 -4.40
CA PHE A 132 6.88 14.96 -5.32
C PHE A 132 7.66 13.68 -5.07
N ALA A 133 7.80 13.25 -3.83
CA ALA A 133 8.42 11.97 -3.49
C ALA A 133 7.62 10.80 -4.07
N PHE A 134 6.28 10.83 -3.94
CA PHE A 134 5.38 9.86 -4.58
C PHE A 134 5.63 9.81 -6.09
N PHE A 135 5.52 10.97 -6.74
CA PHE A 135 5.65 11.08 -8.20
C PHE A 135 6.99 10.53 -8.70
N VAL A 136 8.09 10.98 -8.12
CA VAL A 136 9.44 10.58 -8.58
C VAL A 136 9.68 9.08 -8.32
N SER A 137 9.41 8.61 -7.10
CA SER A 137 9.67 7.21 -6.74
C SER A 137 8.81 6.24 -7.55
N SER A 138 7.52 6.56 -7.75
CA SER A 138 6.62 5.74 -8.56
C SER A 138 7.00 5.77 -10.04
N SER A 139 7.38 6.94 -10.59
CA SER A 139 7.82 7.03 -11.98
C SER A 139 9.02 6.12 -12.25
N LEU A 140 10.01 6.13 -11.35
CA LEU A 140 11.19 5.27 -11.47
C LEU A 140 10.85 3.79 -11.31
N ALA A 141 10.02 3.45 -10.32
CA ALA A 141 9.65 2.06 -10.04
C ALA A 141 8.76 1.45 -11.13
N LEU A 142 7.90 2.24 -11.76
CA LEU A 142 6.98 1.79 -12.81
C LEU A 142 7.61 1.77 -14.20
N TRP A 143 8.72 2.48 -14.41
CA TRP A 143 9.37 2.59 -15.72
C TRP A 143 9.64 1.24 -16.42
N PRO A 144 10.12 0.20 -15.72
CA PRO A 144 10.36 -1.11 -16.33
C PRO A 144 9.08 -1.83 -16.81
N PHE A 145 7.92 -1.47 -16.29
CA PHE A 145 6.64 -2.15 -16.57
C PHE A 145 5.84 -1.45 -17.67
N VAL A 146 5.83 -0.11 -17.69
CA VAL A 146 4.95 0.68 -18.56
C VAL A 146 5.69 1.80 -19.32
N GLY A 147 7.01 1.86 -19.28
CA GLY A 147 7.82 2.86 -19.99
C GLY A 147 7.41 4.29 -19.63
N ALA A 148 7.27 5.17 -20.63
CA ALA A 148 6.94 6.59 -20.44
C ALA A 148 5.56 6.82 -19.78
N PHE A 149 4.64 5.88 -19.86
CA PHE A 149 3.33 5.97 -19.18
C PHE A 149 3.47 5.95 -17.65
N ALA A 150 4.62 5.50 -17.12
CA ALA A 150 4.93 5.60 -15.70
C ALA A 150 4.76 7.02 -15.15
N LEU A 151 5.10 8.04 -15.94
CA LEU A 151 4.94 9.44 -15.55
C LEU A 151 3.47 9.82 -15.35
N LEU A 152 2.59 9.40 -16.26
CA LEU A 152 1.17 9.68 -16.17
C LEU A 152 0.54 8.95 -14.96
N ILE A 153 0.82 7.65 -14.81
CA ILE A 153 0.28 6.84 -13.72
C ILE A 153 0.78 7.37 -12.36
N ALA A 154 2.07 7.69 -12.25
CA ALA A 154 2.65 8.24 -11.04
C ALA A 154 2.07 9.62 -10.70
N PHE A 155 1.83 10.48 -11.68
CA PHE A 155 1.20 11.78 -11.48
C PHE A 155 -0.23 11.65 -10.97
N VAL A 156 -1.05 10.82 -11.62
CA VAL A 156 -2.44 10.57 -11.18
C VAL A 156 -2.46 9.95 -9.78
N GLY A 157 -1.58 8.98 -9.51
CA GLY A 157 -1.43 8.39 -8.18
C GLY A 157 -1.06 9.41 -7.11
N ALA A 158 -0.11 10.32 -7.40
CA ALA A 158 0.29 11.39 -6.48
C ALA A 158 -0.86 12.39 -6.22
N VAL A 159 -1.65 12.71 -7.25
CA VAL A 159 -2.86 13.55 -7.10
C VAL A 159 -3.89 12.83 -6.21
N VAL A 160 -4.15 11.55 -6.47
CA VAL A 160 -5.05 10.74 -5.65
C VAL A 160 -4.57 10.68 -4.20
N GLU A 161 -3.27 10.53 -3.96
CA GLU A 161 -2.68 10.45 -2.62
C GLU A 161 -2.83 11.75 -1.83
N ILE A 162 -2.59 12.91 -2.46
CA ILE A 162 -2.58 14.20 -1.76
C ILE A 162 -3.97 14.79 -1.50
N LEU A 163 -4.98 14.39 -2.29
CA LEU A 163 -6.33 14.90 -2.14
C LEU A 163 -6.96 14.43 -0.82
N PRO A 164 -7.67 15.33 -0.09
CA PRO A 164 -8.42 14.94 1.09
C PRO A 164 -9.58 14.01 0.70
N LYS A 165 -9.68 12.86 1.37
CA LYS A 165 -10.70 11.85 1.09
C LYS A 165 -11.02 11.03 2.33
N ASN A 166 -12.20 10.41 2.32
CA ASN A 166 -12.66 9.51 3.38
C ASN A 166 -12.24 8.04 3.17
N ILE A 167 -11.67 7.73 2.00
CA ILE A 167 -11.25 6.38 1.63
C ILE A 167 -9.74 6.27 1.84
N ASP A 168 -9.29 5.16 2.43
CA ASP A 168 -7.87 4.90 2.69
C ASP A 168 -7.08 4.76 1.38
N ASP A 169 -5.88 5.36 1.34
CA ASP A 169 -4.99 5.33 0.17
C ASP A 169 -4.56 3.92 -0.20
N ASN A 170 -4.35 3.07 0.81
CA ASN A 170 -3.95 1.69 0.63
C ASN A 170 -5.01 0.86 -0.12
N PHE A 171 -6.28 1.25 0.01
CA PHE A 171 -7.37 0.64 -0.76
C PHE A 171 -7.45 1.21 -2.18
N LEU A 172 -7.37 2.53 -2.31
CA LEU A 172 -7.69 3.20 -3.56
C LEU A 172 -6.55 3.13 -4.59
N LEU A 173 -5.29 3.30 -4.16
CA LEU A 173 -4.14 3.36 -5.06
C LEU A 173 -3.90 2.07 -5.86
N PRO A 174 -4.03 0.84 -5.29
CA PRO A 174 -3.90 -0.37 -6.08
C PRO A 174 -4.90 -0.44 -7.23
N LEU A 175 -6.15 -0.03 -6.97
CA LEU A 175 -7.22 -0.04 -7.96
C LEU A 175 -7.00 1.01 -9.06
N VAL A 176 -6.66 2.24 -8.67
CA VAL A 176 -6.41 3.34 -9.62
C VAL A 176 -5.21 3.02 -10.51
N GLY A 177 -4.12 2.54 -9.92
CA GLY A 177 -2.92 2.16 -10.68
C GLY A 177 -3.19 1.01 -11.63
N SER A 178 -3.94 -0.01 -11.18
CA SER A 178 -4.32 -1.15 -12.03
C SER A 178 -5.25 -0.72 -13.17
N ALA A 179 -6.24 0.11 -12.89
CA ALA A 179 -7.17 0.60 -13.91
C ALA A 179 -6.46 1.41 -14.98
N LEU A 180 -5.60 2.36 -14.58
CA LEU A 180 -4.83 3.17 -15.52
C LEU A 180 -3.92 2.29 -16.39
N ALA A 181 -3.23 1.32 -15.80
CA ALA A 181 -2.36 0.43 -16.55
C ALA A 181 -3.10 -0.46 -17.56
N CYS A 182 -4.39 -0.76 -17.34
CA CYS A 182 -5.21 -1.53 -18.29
C CYS A 182 -5.80 -0.68 -19.43
N ILE A 183 -5.80 0.65 -19.31
CA ILE A 183 -6.35 1.56 -20.33
C ILE A 183 -5.28 1.96 -21.35
N ILE A 184 -4.03 1.97 -20.93
CA ILE A 184 -2.88 2.34 -21.75
C ILE A 184 -2.12 1.12 -22.25
#